data_e1904de2aefa45316039d845d4acb805
#
_entry.id   e1904de2aefa45316039d845d4acb805
#
_cell.length_a   1.000
_cell.length_b   1.000
_cell.length_c   1.000
_cell.angle_alpha   90.00
_cell.angle_beta   90.00
_cell.angle_gamma   90.00
#
_symmetry.space_group_name_H-M   'P 1'
#
loop_
_entity.id
_entity.type
_entity.pdbx_description
1 polymer ?
#
loop_
_entity_poly.entity_id
_entity_poly.type
_entity_poly.pdbx_seq_one_letter_code
_entity_poly.pdbx_strand_id
1 'polypeptide(L)'
;MKKLFIDLKKEIYQLWENNLELSNFTKLPEELIYNDTQPNYIMPAKKLENWESNSLETMRVHDIIKQLSPYVNWKQTYEEKDVGKSFLEKYGYFELFGPSGHFLTNQMSLFVFFVDAESYYTWHNHEAEELYFVLSGGAKFESKSDESKILGPLKTRFHKSFQPHS
;
A
#
# COMPACT_ATOMS: atom_id res chain seq x y z
N MET A 1 0.49 -20.85 3.18
CA MET A 1 0.91 -19.44 3.01
C MET A 1 0.93 -19.02 1.54
N LYS A 2 1.74 -19.65 0.68
CA LYS A 2 1.82 -19.35 -0.77
C LYS A 2 0.45 -19.20 -1.46
N LYS A 3 -0.54 -20.05 -1.10
CA LYS A 3 -1.91 -19.95 -1.65
C LYS A 3 -2.56 -18.59 -1.37
N LEU A 4 -2.44 -18.03 -0.15
CA LEU A 4 -2.99 -16.72 0.18
C LEU A 4 -2.35 -15.59 -0.64
N PHE A 5 -1.03 -15.65 -0.91
CA PHE A 5 -0.38 -14.69 -1.81
C PHE A 5 -0.91 -14.81 -3.24
N ILE A 6 -1.13 -16.03 -3.74
CA ILE A 6 -1.73 -16.25 -5.07
C ILE A 6 -3.16 -15.71 -5.11
N ASP A 7 -3.94 -15.94 -4.05
CA ASP A 7 -5.30 -15.41 -3.94
C ASP A 7 -5.27 -13.87 -3.92
N LEU A 8 -4.38 -13.25 -3.13
CA LEU A 8 -4.20 -11.79 -3.13
C LEU A 8 -3.84 -11.26 -4.52
N LYS A 9 -2.87 -11.89 -5.20
CA LYS A 9 -2.51 -11.52 -6.58
C LYS A 9 -3.73 -11.51 -7.49
N LYS A 10 -4.54 -12.57 -7.46
CA LYS A 10 -5.76 -12.70 -8.28
C LYS A 10 -6.75 -11.56 -7.99
N GLU A 11 -7.02 -11.27 -6.72
CA GLU A 11 -7.93 -10.19 -6.33
C GLU A 11 -7.40 -8.79 -6.76
N ILE A 12 -6.08 -8.58 -6.70
CA ILE A 12 -5.45 -7.34 -7.19
C ILE A 12 -5.64 -7.20 -8.71
N TYR A 13 -5.48 -8.28 -9.49
CA TYR A 13 -5.73 -8.24 -10.94
C TYR A 13 -7.18 -7.89 -11.25
N GLN A 14 -8.14 -8.49 -10.54
CA GLN A 14 -9.57 -8.16 -10.69
C GLN A 14 -9.87 -6.70 -10.32
N LEU A 15 -9.26 -6.20 -9.24
CA LEU A 15 -9.40 -4.80 -8.83
C LEU A 15 -8.88 -3.86 -9.93
N TRP A 16 -7.75 -4.20 -10.55
CA TRP A 16 -7.13 -3.43 -11.62
C TRP A 16 -7.99 -3.40 -12.88
N GLU A 17 -8.51 -4.55 -13.30
CA GLU A 17 -9.41 -4.69 -14.45
C GLU A 17 -10.71 -3.88 -14.28
N ASN A 18 -11.23 -3.79 -13.07
CA ASN A 18 -12.47 -3.10 -12.75
C ASN A 18 -12.30 -1.62 -12.38
N ASN A 19 -11.07 -1.10 -12.35
CA ASN A 19 -10.78 0.29 -12.02
C ASN A 19 -9.98 0.99 -13.12
N LEU A 20 -10.64 1.92 -13.83
CA LEU A 20 -10.03 2.63 -14.97
C LEU A 20 -8.84 3.51 -14.57
N GLU A 21 -8.83 4.08 -13.36
CA GLU A 21 -7.72 4.93 -12.93
C GLU A 21 -6.46 4.09 -12.70
N LEU A 22 -6.60 2.90 -12.10
CA LEU A 22 -5.51 1.95 -11.95
C LEU A 22 -4.98 1.44 -13.28
N SER A 23 -5.88 0.97 -14.15
CA SER A 23 -5.52 0.39 -15.45
C SER A 23 -4.95 1.42 -16.44
N ASN A 24 -5.35 2.69 -16.34
CA ASN A 24 -4.78 3.79 -17.12
C ASN A 24 -3.42 4.25 -16.59
N PHE A 25 -3.19 4.15 -15.27
CA PHE A 25 -1.90 4.52 -14.69
C PHE A 25 -0.79 3.55 -15.09
N THR A 26 -1.02 2.26 -14.96
CA THR A 26 -0.04 1.24 -15.38
C THR A 26 -0.72 -0.10 -15.64
N LYS A 27 -0.11 -0.91 -16.51
CA LYS A 27 -0.52 -2.30 -16.72
C LYS A 27 0.14 -3.19 -15.70
N LEU A 28 -0.62 -4.17 -15.19
CA LEU A 28 -0.02 -5.20 -14.36
C LEU A 28 0.88 -6.13 -15.18
N PRO A 29 2.03 -6.57 -14.63
CA PRO A 29 2.92 -7.51 -15.29
C PRO A 29 2.23 -8.84 -15.59
N GLU A 30 2.40 -9.39 -16.77
CA GLU A 30 1.86 -10.72 -17.13
C GLU A 30 2.54 -11.83 -16.35
N GLU A 31 3.85 -11.71 -16.15
CA GLU A 31 4.67 -12.68 -15.42
C GLU A 31 5.16 -12.10 -14.10
N LEU A 32 4.86 -12.82 -13.03
CA LEU A 32 5.27 -12.53 -11.67
C LEU A 32 5.80 -13.79 -11.00
N ILE A 33 7.04 -13.75 -10.54
CA ILE A 33 7.69 -14.89 -9.87
C ILE A 33 7.46 -14.77 -8.37
N TYR A 34 6.78 -15.77 -7.78
CA TYR A 34 6.58 -15.81 -6.32
C TYR A 34 7.94 -15.90 -5.61
N ASN A 35 8.13 -15.01 -4.64
CA ASN A 35 9.31 -14.90 -3.81
C ASN A 35 8.94 -15.07 -2.33
N ASP A 36 9.51 -16.05 -1.68
CA ASP A 36 9.28 -16.34 -0.26
C ASP A 36 10.21 -15.48 0.59
N THR A 37 9.78 -14.26 0.89
CA THR A 37 10.56 -13.32 1.71
C THR A 37 10.47 -13.70 3.19
N GLN A 38 11.50 -13.35 3.97
CA GLN A 38 11.45 -13.51 5.42
C GLN A 38 10.44 -12.51 6.03
N PRO A 39 9.50 -12.99 6.86
CA PRO A 39 8.56 -12.10 7.54
C PRO A 39 9.28 -11.11 8.47
N ASN A 40 8.79 -9.88 8.51
CA ASN A 40 9.14 -8.90 9.50
C ASN A 40 7.87 -8.33 10.13
N TYR A 41 7.56 -8.78 11.36
CA TYR A 41 6.29 -8.46 12.01
C TYR A 41 6.45 -7.28 12.96
N ILE A 42 5.95 -6.12 12.55
CA ILE A 42 6.07 -4.84 13.25
C ILE A 42 4.75 -4.42 13.94
N MET A 43 4.80 -3.41 14.80
CA MET A 43 3.62 -2.95 15.55
C MET A 43 2.43 -2.54 14.65
N PRO A 44 2.60 -1.81 13.54
CA PRO A 44 1.51 -1.51 12.60
C PRO A 44 0.81 -2.76 12.05
N ALA A 45 1.55 -3.85 11.82
CA ALA A 45 0.99 -5.11 11.36
C ALA A 45 -0.04 -5.69 12.34
N LYS A 46 0.22 -5.59 13.65
CA LYS A 46 -0.72 -6.01 14.71
C LYS A 46 -1.99 -5.18 14.74
N LYS A 47 -1.87 -3.88 14.47
CA LYS A 47 -3.02 -2.98 14.41
C LYS A 47 -3.90 -3.29 13.21
N LEU A 48 -3.28 -3.53 12.05
CA LEU A 48 -3.99 -3.91 10.83
C LEU A 48 -4.85 -5.18 11.02
N GLU A 49 -4.37 -6.16 11.79
CA GLU A 49 -5.13 -7.40 12.05
C GLU A 49 -6.51 -7.15 12.70
N ASN A 50 -6.64 -6.05 13.44
CA ASN A 50 -7.89 -5.65 14.10
C ASN A 50 -8.67 -4.59 13.33
N TRP A 51 -8.18 -4.15 12.16
CA TRP A 51 -8.84 -3.15 11.34
C TRP A 51 -9.90 -3.81 10.46
N GLU A 52 -11.14 -3.30 10.52
CA GLU A 52 -12.22 -3.77 9.68
C GLU A 52 -12.37 -2.90 8.41
N SER A 53 -12.63 -3.55 7.27
CA SER A 53 -12.89 -2.82 6.03
C SER A 53 -14.20 -2.03 6.11
N ASN A 54 -14.18 -0.80 5.60
CA ASN A 54 -15.37 0.03 5.44
C ASN A 54 -15.88 0.07 3.97
N SER A 55 -15.44 -0.88 3.14
CA SER A 55 -15.85 -1.01 1.73
C SER A 55 -16.11 -2.47 1.39
N LEU A 56 -17.30 -2.77 0.90
CA LEU A 56 -17.67 -4.13 0.45
C LEU A 56 -16.87 -4.56 -0.78
N GLU A 57 -16.60 -3.62 -1.70
CA GLU A 57 -15.92 -3.88 -2.97
C GLU A 57 -14.45 -4.27 -2.77
N THR A 58 -13.80 -3.76 -1.73
CA THR A 58 -12.38 -4.03 -1.43
C THR A 58 -12.18 -4.97 -0.25
N MET A 59 -13.27 -5.38 0.42
CA MET A 59 -13.23 -6.22 1.62
C MET A 59 -12.41 -7.49 1.42
N ARG A 60 -12.57 -8.15 0.28
CA ARG A 60 -11.85 -9.41 0.00
C ARG A 60 -10.33 -9.20 -0.03
N VAL A 61 -9.86 -8.15 -0.70
CA VAL A 61 -8.43 -7.79 -0.74
C VAL A 61 -7.94 -7.44 0.67
N HIS A 62 -8.70 -6.61 1.39
CA HIS A 62 -8.39 -6.19 2.75
C HIS A 62 -8.24 -7.40 3.70
N ASP A 63 -9.19 -8.33 3.69
CA ASP A 63 -9.19 -9.51 4.55
C ASP A 63 -8.00 -10.45 4.27
N ILE A 64 -7.62 -10.61 3.01
CA ILE A 64 -6.44 -11.41 2.66
C ILE A 64 -5.17 -10.71 3.16
N ILE A 65 -5.08 -9.38 3.03
CA ILE A 65 -3.94 -8.61 3.56
C ILE A 65 -3.85 -8.76 5.08
N LYS A 66 -4.97 -8.67 5.81
CA LYS A 66 -5.01 -8.93 7.27
C LYS A 66 -4.45 -10.32 7.60
N GLN A 67 -4.90 -11.36 6.90
CA GLN A 67 -4.44 -12.73 7.10
C GLN A 67 -2.96 -12.92 6.77
N LEU A 68 -2.43 -12.15 5.81
CA LEU A 68 -1.03 -12.18 5.43
C LEU A 68 -0.14 -11.32 6.33
N SER A 69 -0.70 -10.40 7.09
CA SER A 69 0.04 -9.42 7.91
C SER A 69 1.17 -10.03 8.75
N PRO A 70 1.01 -11.19 9.43
CA PRO A 70 2.09 -11.82 10.19
C PRO A 70 3.20 -12.45 9.34
N TYR A 71 2.99 -12.58 8.04
CA TYR A 71 3.85 -13.38 7.13
C TYR A 71 4.51 -12.56 6.03
N VAL A 72 4.26 -11.26 5.98
CA VAL A 72 4.89 -10.37 5.01
C VAL A 72 6.11 -9.67 5.61
N ASN A 73 7.00 -9.24 4.73
CA ASN A 73 8.17 -8.44 5.12
C ASN A 73 7.78 -6.96 5.22
N TRP A 74 7.23 -6.57 6.38
CA TRP A 74 6.93 -5.16 6.66
C TRP A 74 8.21 -4.33 6.74
N LYS A 75 8.13 -3.13 6.18
CA LYS A 75 9.22 -2.16 6.12
C LYS A 75 8.73 -0.80 6.64
N GLN A 76 9.68 0.02 7.04
CA GLN A 76 9.50 1.43 7.40
C GLN A 76 10.65 2.20 6.77
N THR A 77 10.36 3.29 6.08
CA THR A 77 11.38 4.12 5.41
C THR A 77 12.14 4.99 6.40
N TYR A 78 11.45 5.43 7.46
CA TYR A 78 11.97 6.39 8.42
C TYR A 78 12.59 5.71 9.64
N GLU A 79 13.56 6.39 10.26
CA GLU A 79 14.10 6.01 11.57
C GLU A 79 13.40 6.80 12.68
N GLU A 80 13.47 6.28 13.92
CA GLU A 80 12.83 6.92 15.09
C GLU A 80 13.31 8.36 15.31
N LYS A 81 14.59 8.64 15.02
CA LYS A 81 15.17 9.99 15.13
C LYS A 81 14.53 11.01 14.17
N ASP A 82 13.94 10.55 13.05
CA ASP A 82 13.39 11.42 12.00
C ASP A 82 11.90 11.73 12.23
N VAL A 83 11.13 10.76 12.71
CA VAL A 83 9.66 10.85 12.79
C VAL A 83 9.09 10.55 14.18
N GLY A 84 9.91 10.06 15.09
CA GLY A 84 9.53 9.66 16.43
C GLY A 84 8.85 8.28 16.50
N LYS A 85 8.96 7.66 17.68
CA LYS A 85 8.45 6.32 17.96
C LYS A 85 6.94 6.19 17.71
N SER A 86 6.18 7.19 18.14
CA SER A 86 4.71 7.18 18.01
C SER A 86 4.25 7.05 16.55
N PHE A 87 4.96 7.67 15.61
CA PHE A 87 4.65 7.52 14.18
C PHE A 87 5.02 6.12 13.68
N LEU A 88 6.21 5.59 14.05
CA LEU A 88 6.63 4.25 13.63
C LEU A 88 5.71 3.14 14.16
N GLU A 89 5.07 3.34 15.29
CA GLU A 89 4.07 2.40 15.82
C GLU A 89 2.73 2.42 15.05
N LYS A 90 2.56 3.38 14.12
CA LYS A 90 1.34 3.61 13.35
C LYS A 90 1.50 3.42 11.85
N TYR A 91 2.71 3.23 11.35
CA TYR A 91 3.04 3.26 9.93
C TYR A 91 3.86 2.04 9.52
N GLY A 92 3.57 1.50 8.34
CA GLY A 92 4.37 0.47 7.71
C GLY A 92 3.86 0.11 6.32
N TYR A 93 4.73 -0.51 5.53
CA TYR A 93 4.39 -1.01 4.20
C TYR A 93 5.12 -2.31 3.89
N PHE A 94 4.61 -3.06 2.92
CA PHE A 94 5.36 -4.14 2.29
C PHE A 94 5.21 -4.08 0.77
N GLU A 95 6.22 -4.56 0.07
CA GLU A 95 6.24 -4.65 -1.38
C GLU A 95 5.58 -5.96 -1.82
N LEU A 96 4.40 -5.86 -2.45
CA LEU A 96 3.72 -7.03 -2.99
C LEU A 96 4.30 -7.41 -4.35
N PHE A 97 4.39 -6.45 -5.28
CA PHE A 97 5.04 -6.61 -6.58
C PHE A 97 6.24 -5.67 -6.65
N GLY A 98 7.37 -6.14 -7.18
CA GLY A 98 8.55 -5.31 -7.36
C GLY A 98 9.85 -6.09 -7.25
N PRO A 99 11.00 -5.41 -7.34
CA PRO A 99 12.32 -6.06 -7.37
C PRO A 99 12.68 -6.79 -6.07
N SER A 100 12.06 -6.45 -4.95
CA SER A 100 12.24 -7.12 -3.65
C SER A 100 10.92 -7.59 -3.02
N GLY A 101 9.85 -7.61 -3.81
CA GLY A 101 8.51 -7.95 -3.39
C GLY A 101 8.25 -9.44 -3.19
N HIS A 102 7.03 -9.76 -2.73
CA HIS A 102 6.55 -11.14 -2.67
C HIS A 102 6.30 -11.75 -4.05
N PHE A 103 6.20 -10.90 -5.06
CA PHE A 103 6.23 -11.29 -6.48
C PHE A 103 7.25 -10.42 -7.19
N LEU A 104 8.29 -11.04 -7.72
CA LEU A 104 9.39 -10.34 -8.39
C LEU A 104 8.97 -9.83 -9.76
N THR A 105 9.26 -8.56 -10.00
CA THR A 105 9.17 -7.87 -11.29
C THR A 105 10.03 -6.61 -11.27
N ASN A 106 10.50 -6.18 -12.45
CA ASN A 106 11.18 -4.90 -12.62
C ASN A 106 10.32 -3.89 -13.43
N GLN A 107 9.05 -4.22 -13.68
CA GLN A 107 8.17 -3.38 -14.50
C GLN A 107 7.45 -2.32 -13.68
N MET A 108 7.21 -2.58 -12.40
CA MET A 108 6.55 -1.67 -11.46
C MET A 108 6.84 -2.06 -10.02
N SER A 109 6.57 -1.16 -9.09
CA SER A 109 6.42 -1.50 -7.68
C SER A 109 4.97 -1.29 -7.22
N LEU A 110 4.42 -2.28 -6.52
CA LEU A 110 3.13 -2.17 -5.84
C LEU A 110 3.35 -2.43 -4.35
N PHE A 111 3.10 -1.41 -3.57
CA PHE A 111 3.20 -1.46 -2.11
C PHE A 111 1.81 -1.56 -1.48
N VAL A 112 1.70 -2.36 -0.45
CA VAL A 112 0.59 -2.27 0.51
C VAL A 112 1.06 -1.41 1.66
N PHE A 113 0.39 -0.30 1.85
CA PHE A 113 0.73 0.73 2.80
C PHE A 113 -0.35 0.82 3.88
N PHE A 114 0.05 0.80 5.15
CA PHE A 114 -0.83 0.96 6.29
C PHE A 114 -0.41 2.17 7.13
N VAL A 115 -1.38 3.03 7.42
CA VAL A 115 -1.23 4.13 8.38
C VAL A 115 -2.46 4.11 9.30
N ASP A 116 -2.21 3.99 10.60
CA ASP A 116 -3.26 4.03 11.62
C ASP A 116 -3.87 5.44 11.73
N ALA A 117 -5.07 5.51 12.30
CA ALA A 117 -5.79 6.77 12.48
C ALA A 117 -4.97 7.82 13.25
N GLU A 118 -5.29 9.09 12.99
CA GLU A 118 -4.64 10.25 13.64
C GLU A 118 -3.11 10.25 13.48
N SER A 119 -2.64 9.83 12.30
CA SER A 119 -1.24 9.88 11.91
C SER A 119 -1.03 10.96 10.86
N TYR A 120 0.07 11.67 10.98
CA TYR A 120 0.52 12.63 9.98
C TYR A 120 1.72 12.06 9.24
N TYR A 121 1.54 11.79 7.95
CA TYR A 121 2.62 11.36 7.07
C TYR A 121 3.34 12.59 6.54
N THR A 122 4.63 12.72 6.83
CA THR A 122 5.39 13.95 6.57
C THR A 122 5.52 14.26 5.09
N TRP A 123 5.62 15.54 4.75
CA TRP A 123 5.91 16.00 3.39
C TRP A 123 7.20 15.38 2.86
N HIS A 124 7.11 14.78 1.69
CA HIS A 124 8.24 14.17 0.98
C HIS A 124 8.05 14.28 -0.53
N ASN A 125 9.06 13.89 -1.29
CA ASN A 125 9.01 13.73 -2.74
C ASN A 125 10.01 12.67 -3.17
N HIS A 126 9.80 12.11 -4.35
CA HIS A 126 10.68 11.12 -4.98
C HIS A 126 10.56 11.17 -6.50
N GLU A 127 11.49 10.52 -7.20
CA GLU A 127 11.56 10.52 -8.66
C GLU A 127 10.39 9.75 -9.31
N ALA A 128 9.97 8.65 -8.71
CA ALA A 128 8.90 7.84 -9.27
C ALA A 128 7.55 8.57 -9.26
N GLU A 129 6.78 8.44 -10.32
CA GLU A 129 5.35 8.76 -10.30
C GLU A 129 4.62 7.74 -9.43
N GLU A 130 3.62 8.20 -8.68
CA GLU A 130 2.92 7.38 -7.70
C GLU A 130 1.41 7.56 -7.80
N LEU A 131 0.68 6.46 -7.70
CA LEU A 131 -0.78 6.46 -7.57
C LEU A 131 -1.18 5.75 -6.29
N TYR A 132 -1.70 6.50 -5.34
CA TYR A 132 -2.39 5.92 -4.19
C TYR A 132 -3.79 5.46 -4.58
N PHE A 133 -4.17 4.30 -4.10
CA PHE A 133 -5.52 3.78 -4.14
C PHE A 133 -5.96 3.46 -2.71
N VAL A 134 -7.04 4.07 -2.26
CA VAL A 134 -7.56 3.83 -0.92
C VAL A 134 -8.34 2.53 -0.90
N LEU A 135 -7.80 1.53 -0.22
CA LEU A 135 -8.40 0.20 -0.09
C LEU A 135 -9.46 0.18 1.03
N SER A 136 -9.17 0.85 2.15
CA SER A 136 -10.01 0.87 3.34
C SER A 136 -9.67 2.09 4.19
N GLY A 137 -10.63 2.57 4.99
CA GLY A 137 -10.47 3.77 5.81
C GLY A 137 -10.62 5.06 5.01
N GLY A 138 -9.80 6.03 5.29
CA GLY A 138 -9.77 7.31 4.59
C GLY A 138 -8.60 8.17 5.04
N ALA A 139 -8.08 8.99 4.14
CA ALA A 139 -6.98 9.89 4.42
C ALA A 139 -7.17 11.25 3.73
N LYS A 140 -6.57 12.28 4.31
CA LYS A 140 -6.40 13.57 3.66
C LYS A 140 -5.10 13.53 2.88
N PHE A 141 -5.19 13.75 1.58
CA PHE A 141 -4.04 13.85 0.68
C PHE A 141 -3.75 15.32 0.37
N GLU A 142 -2.51 15.70 0.52
CA GLU A 142 -2.02 17.04 0.22
C GLU A 142 -0.87 16.96 -0.81
N SER A 143 -0.88 17.83 -1.80
CA SER A 143 0.22 17.96 -2.76
C SER A 143 0.47 19.42 -3.04
N LYS A 144 1.73 19.79 -3.25
CA LYS A 144 2.09 21.15 -3.62
C LYS A 144 1.47 21.51 -4.97
N SER A 145 0.81 22.64 -5.04
CA SER A 145 0.11 23.18 -6.21
C SER A 145 -1.21 22.51 -6.59
N ASP A 146 -1.68 21.56 -5.81
CA ASP A 146 -2.99 20.91 -5.99
C ASP A 146 -3.89 21.13 -4.76
N GLU A 147 -5.18 21.03 -4.98
CA GLU A 147 -6.16 21.05 -3.90
C GLU A 147 -6.04 19.82 -3.01
N SER A 148 -6.06 20.02 -1.69
CA SER A 148 -6.11 18.92 -0.74
C SER A 148 -7.46 18.19 -0.80
N LYS A 149 -7.44 16.86 -0.70
CA LYS A 149 -8.65 16.03 -0.79
C LYS A 149 -8.70 14.99 0.31
N ILE A 150 -9.87 14.81 0.91
CA ILE A 150 -10.15 13.66 1.76
C ILE A 150 -10.72 12.56 0.86
N LEU A 151 -10.04 11.43 0.82
CA LEU A 151 -10.40 10.29 -0.03
C LEU A 151 -10.69 9.07 0.82
N GLY A 152 -11.77 8.40 0.49
CA GLY A 152 -12.18 7.11 1.03
C GLY A 152 -11.94 5.96 0.03
N PRO A 153 -12.49 4.76 0.31
CA PRO A 153 -12.29 3.58 -0.53
C PRO A 153 -12.63 3.80 -2.00
N LEU A 154 -11.93 3.09 -2.88
CA LEU A 154 -12.02 3.14 -4.34
C LEU A 154 -11.55 4.45 -4.99
N LYS A 155 -11.10 5.41 -4.19
CA LYS A 155 -10.57 6.68 -4.71
C LYS A 155 -9.05 6.61 -4.85
N THR A 156 -8.54 7.41 -5.79
CA THR A 156 -7.12 7.48 -6.10
C THR A 156 -6.58 8.89 -5.91
N ARG A 157 -5.27 8.97 -5.67
CA ARG A 157 -4.50 10.21 -5.70
C ARG A 157 -3.20 9.99 -6.46
N PHE A 158 -3.05 10.72 -7.56
CA PHE A 158 -1.84 10.71 -8.36
C PHE A 158 -0.86 11.79 -7.88
N HIS A 159 0.42 11.44 -7.80
CA HIS A 159 1.55 12.34 -7.55
C HIS A 159 2.56 12.23 -8.69
N LYS A 160 2.91 13.39 -9.25
CA LYS A 160 3.92 13.49 -10.30
C LYS A 160 5.32 13.27 -9.74
N SER A 161 6.25 12.90 -10.64
CA SER A 161 7.67 12.86 -10.31
C SER A 161 8.13 14.13 -9.60
N PHE A 162 8.81 13.98 -8.45
CA PHE A 162 9.30 15.06 -7.58
C PHE A 162 8.24 16.04 -7.04
N GLN A 163 6.94 15.74 -7.17
CA GLN A 163 5.90 16.57 -6.56
C GLN A 163 5.89 16.39 -5.05
N PRO A 164 6.11 17.45 -4.23
CA PRO A 164 5.97 17.34 -2.78
C PRO A 164 4.53 17.01 -2.39
N HIS A 165 4.37 16.02 -1.51
CA HIS A 165 3.07 15.51 -1.05
C HIS A 165 3.13 14.93 0.37
N SER A 166 1.96 14.79 0.99
CA SER A 166 1.77 14.18 2.30
C SER A 166 0.40 13.52 2.40
#